data_75aa58d5c0ec8a454211aa5dbba4a8b9
#
_entry.id   75aa58d5c0ec8a454211aa5dbba4a8b9
#
_cell.length_a   1.000
_cell.length_b   1.000
_cell.length_c   1.000
_cell.angle_alpha   90.00
_cell.angle_beta   90.00
_cell.angle_gamma   90.00
#
_symmetry.space_group_name_H-M   'P 1'
#
loop_
_entity.id
_entity.type
_entity.pdbx_description
1 polymer ?
#
loop_
_entity_poly.entity_id
_entity_poly.type
_entity_poly.pdbx_seq_one_letter_code
_entity_poly.pdbx_strand_id
1 'polypeptide(L)'
;KRKGTWSVEEMATLGKKIDAKIKLLEERRKALAVASLSFNTFYEYSCERLELICLENNITEIDYDKYAYMIQPFYKGGNYDKILNENVDTTLFSETFIVFEVDAIKENKKLFPIVTLIIMDVFLQKMRLKKKRKVLVIEEAWKAIASPLMAEYIKFMYKTARKFWASVGVVTQEIQDIICLLYTSDAADD
;
A
#
# COMPACT_ATOMS: atom_id res chain seq x y z
N LYS A 1 32.49 -6.91 29.11
CA LYS A 1 33.51 -6.40 28.17
C LYS A 1 33.20 -4.94 27.90
N ARG A 2 34.09 -4.01 28.37
CA ARG A 2 33.99 -2.57 28.09
C ARG A 2 34.16 -2.38 26.59
N LYS A 3 33.22 -1.68 25.94
CA LYS A 3 33.38 -1.19 24.56
C LYS A 3 34.58 -0.25 24.55
N GLY A 4 35.64 -0.61 23.81
CA GLY A 4 36.80 0.25 23.63
C GLY A 4 36.38 1.60 23.02
N THR A 5 36.94 2.68 23.54
CA THR A 5 36.81 4.01 22.94
C THR A 5 37.62 4.02 21.65
N TRP A 6 36.97 4.39 20.56
CA TRP A 6 37.62 4.54 19.25
C TRP A 6 38.71 5.63 19.33
N SER A 7 39.85 5.37 18.72
CA SER A 7 40.89 6.41 18.60
C SER A 7 40.41 7.53 17.63
N VAL A 8 40.98 8.70 17.75
CA VAL A 8 40.69 9.84 16.88
C VAL A 8 40.95 9.50 15.41
N GLU A 9 42.01 8.71 15.14
CA GLU A 9 42.37 8.26 13.80
C GLU A 9 41.36 7.24 13.24
N GLU A 10 40.86 6.32 14.06
CA GLU A 10 39.83 5.37 13.67
C GLU A 10 38.51 6.06 13.36
N MET A 11 38.12 7.07 14.15
CA MET A 11 36.92 7.88 13.89
C MET A 11 37.06 8.70 12.60
N ALA A 12 38.22 9.31 12.34
CA ALA A 12 38.48 10.04 11.11
C ALA A 12 38.44 9.14 9.87
N THR A 13 39.00 7.91 9.99
CA THR A 13 38.99 6.92 8.91
C THR A 13 37.55 6.42 8.62
N LEU A 14 36.77 6.19 9.68
CA LEU A 14 35.39 5.80 9.57
C LEU A 14 34.56 6.92 8.95
N GLY A 15 34.77 8.18 9.35
CA GLY A 15 34.12 9.36 8.76
C GLY A 15 34.35 9.42 7.26
N LYS A 16 35.60 9.31 6.79
CA LYS A 16 35.91 9.29 5.34
C LYS A 16 35.21 8.16 4.59
N LYS A 17 35.13 6.97 5.19
CA LYS A 17 34.40 5.82 4.59
C LYS A 17 32.91 6.07 4.50
N ILE A 18 32.32 6.67 5.52
CA ILE A 18 30.90 7.04 5.53
C ILE A 18 30.61 8.09 4.46
N ASP A 19 31.42 9.17 4.38
CA ASP A 19 31.26 10.23 3.40
C ASP A 19 31.39 9.70 1.95
N ALA A 20 32.35 8.81 1.70
CA ALA A 20 32.52 8.17 0.41
C ALA A 20 31.29 7.31 0.05
N LYS A 21 30.69 6.61 1.03
CA LYS A 21 29.51 5.79 0.81
C LYS A 21 28.24 6.65 0.60
N ILE A 22 28.13 7.76 1.31
CA ILE A 22 27.05 8.75 1.11
C ILE A 22 27.14 9.32 -0.31
N LYS A 23 28.32 9.77 -0.74
CA LYS A 23 28.55 10.29 -2.09
C LYS A 23 28.19 9.28 -3.18
N LEU A 24 28.59 8.01 -3.01
CA LEU A 24 28.23 6.93 -3.93
C LEU A 24 26.70 6.69 -3.99
N LEU A 25 26.01 6.77 -2.85
CA LEU A 25 24.55 6.64 -2.79
C LEU A 25 23.84 7.81 -3.44
N GLU A 26 24.36 9.03 -3.27
CA GLU A 26 23.84 10.23 -3.93
C GLU A 26 24.04 10.19 -5.46
N GLU A 27 25.20 9.73 -5.92
CA GLU A 27 25.48 9.50 -7.35
C GLU A 27 24.54 8.44 -7.92
N ARG A 28 24.33 7.32 -7.23
CA ARG A 28 23.34 6.30 -7.61
C ARG A 28 21.92 6.87 -7.65
N ARG A 29 21.54 7.66 -6.65
CA ARG A 29 20.23 8.33 -6.64
C ARG A 29 20.03 9.26 -7.82
N LYS A 30 21.09 10.03 -8.18
CA LYS A 30 21.06 10.90 -9.36
C LYS A 30 21.02 10.12 -10.68
N ALA A 31 21.77 9.01 -10.76
CA ALA A 31 21.82 8.15 -11.95
C ALA A 31 20.48 7.42 -12.18
N LEU A 32 19.80 7.03 -11.12
CA LEU A 32 18.47 6.42 -11.21
C LEU A 32 17.39 7.39 -11.68
N ALA A 33 17.64 8.73 -11.61
CA ALA A 33 16.76 9.82 -12.07
C ALA A 33 15.26 9.59 -11.81
N VAL A 34 14.94 8.84 -10.74
CA VAL A 34 13.57 8.47 -10.40
C VAL A 34 12.94 9.67 -9.74
N ALA A 35 12.26 10.48 -10.53
CA ALA A 35 11.54 11.67 -10.05
C ALA A 35 10.39 11.27 -9.09
N SER A 36 9.84 10.08 -9.26
CA SER A 36 8.81 9.50 -8.39
C SER A 36 8.90 7.99 -8.40
N LEU A 37 8.61 7.36 -7.27
CA LEU A 37 8.43 5.91 -7.21
C LEU A 37 7.08 5.56 -7.85
N SER A 38 7.13 4.64 -8.81
CA SER A 38 5.94 4.09 -9.47
C SER A 38 5.94 2.57 -9.36
N PHE A 39 4.83 1.94 -9.73
CA PHE A 39 4.79 0.48 -9.81
C PHE A 39 5.79 -0.08 -10.83
N ASN A 40 6.06 0.65 -11.92
CA ASN A 40 7.09 0.27 -12.89
C ASN A 40 8.47 0.15 -12.24
N THR A 41 8.86 1.13 -11.43
CA THR A 41 10.12 1.08 -10.68
C THR A 41 10.17 -0.10 -9.72
N PHE A 42 9.06 -0.37 -9.04
CA PHE A 42 8.95 -1.52 -8.14
C PHE A 42 9.06 -2.84 -8.90
N TYR A 43 8.37 -2.98 -10.05
CA TYR A 43 8.41 -4.17 -10.89
C TYR A 43 9.84 -4.47 -11.36
N GLU A 44 10.48 -3.47 -11.97
CA GLU A 44 11.85 -3.60 -12.48
C GLU A 44 12.83 -4.00 -11.35
N TYR A 45 12.76 -3.30 -10.22
CA TYR A 45 13.58 -3.62 -9.05
C TYR A 45 13.31 -5.02 -8.51
N SER A 46 12.05 -5.43 -8.41
CA SER A 46 11.70 -6.75 -7.89
C SER A 46 12.14 -7.87 -8.82
N CYS A 47 11.99 -7.73 -10.13
CA CYS A 47 12.48 -8.72 -11.10
C CYS A 47 14.01 -8.85 -11.08
N GLU A 48 14.74 -7.75 -10.83
CA GLU A 48 16.20 -7.76 -10.78
C GLU A 48 16.75 -8.29 -9.45
N ARG A 49 16.08 -8.01 -8.33
CA ARG A 49 16.66 -8.19 -6.99
C ARG A 49 16.02 -9.30 -6.16
N LEU A 50 14.78 -9.70 -6.46
CA LEU A 50 14.04 -10.62 -5.62
C LEU A 50 14.74 -11.99 -5.52
N GLU A 51 15.21 -12.51 -6.64
CA GLU A 51 15.95 -13.79 -6.69
C GLU A 51 17.20 -13.74 -5.81
N LEU A 52 17.98 -12.64 -5.93
CA LEU A 52 19.19 -12.46 -5.13
C LEU A 52 18.89 -12.37 -3.63
N ILE A 53 17.84 -11.61 -3.28
CA ILE A 53 17.41 -11.46 -1.88
C ILE A 53 17.00 -12.82 -1.29
N CYS A 54 16.29 -13.62 -2.06
CA CYS A 54 15.85 -14.92 -1.61
C CYS A 54 17.02 -15.91 -1.46
N LEU A 55 17.98 -15.88 -2.38
CA LEU A 55 19.20 -16.67 -2.27
C LEU A 55 20.03 -16.26 -1.04
N GLU A 56 20.23 -14.96 -0.82
CA GLU A 56 20.98 -14.44 0.33
C GLU A 56 20.34 -14.80 1.68
N ASN A 57 19.01 -14.93 1.72
CA ASN A 57 18.25 -15.23 2.94
C ASN A 57 17.75 -16.67 3.03
N ASN A 58 18.16 -17.54 2.10
CA ASN A 58 17.73 -18.95 2.03
C ASN A 58 16.18 -19.12 1.94
N ILE A 59 15.50 -18.22 1.23
CA ILE A 59 14.06 -18.28 1.00
C ILE A 59 13.82 -19.11 -0.27
N THR A 60 13.24 -20.29 -0.14
CA THR A 60 12.98 -21.22 -1.26
C THR A 60 11.52 -21.30 -1.67
N GLU A 61 10.64 -20.61 -0.95
CA GLU A 61 9.18 -20.72 -1.09
C GLU A 61 8.60 -19.83 -2.19
N ILE A 62 9.43 -18.92 -2.74
CA ILE A 62 8.98 -17.94 -3.75
C ILE A 62 9.35 -18.44 -5.14
N ASP A 63 8.33 -18.65 -5.97
CA ASP A 63 8.46 -18.88 -7.41
C ASP A 63 8.53 -17.51 -8.12
N TYR A 64 9.74 -17.12 -8.54
CA TYR A 64 10.00 -15.79 -9.14
C TYR A 64 9.30 -15.60 -10.48
N ASP A 65 9.27 -16.62 -11.31
CA ASP A 65 8.64 -16.54 -12.63
C ASP A 65 7.14 -16.34 -12.49
N LYS A 66 6.53 -17.09 -11.56
CA LYS A 66 5.13 -16.95 -11.24
C LYS A 66 4.81 -15.58 -10.63
N TYR A 67 5.67 -15.10 -9.73
CA TYR A 67 5.54 -13.76 -9.16
C TYR A 67 5.58 -12.69 -10.25
N ALA A 68 6.61 -12.69 -11.09
CA ALA A 68 6.78 -11.71 -12.17
C ALA A 68 5.58 -11.74 -13.14
N TYR A 69 5.12 -12.93 -13.52
CA TYR A 69 3.94 -13.11 -14.38
C TYR A 69 2.66 -12.56 -13.74
N MET A 70 2.48 -12.73 -12.43
CA MET A 70 1.29 -12.25 -11.74
C MET A 70 1.19 -10.72 -11.68
N ILE A 71 2.32 -10.03 -11.56
CA ILE A 71 2.37 -8.57 -11.43
C ILE A 71 2.59 -7.86 -12.78
N GLN A 72 3.03 -8.58 -13.82
CA GLN A 72 3.26 -8.04 -15.16
C GLN A 72 2.08 -7.24 -15.74
N PRO A 73 0.80 -7.62 -15.57
CA PRO A 73 -0.31 -6.85 -16.11
C PRO A 73 -0.40 -5.39 -15.63
N PHE A 74 0.24 -5.07 -14.51
CA PHE A 74 0.30 -3.71 -13.93
C PHE A 74 1.55 -2.95 -14.34
N TYR A 75 2.50 -3.62 -15.01
CA TYR A 75 3.69 -3.01 -15.54
C TYR A 75 3.41 -2.30 -16.87
N LYS A 76 4.29 -1.39 -17.24
CA LYS A 76 4.26 -0.58 -18.48
C LYS A 76 3.86 -1.41 -19.70
N GLY A 77 2.79 -0.99 -20.37
CA GLY A 77 2.22 -1.68 -21.53
C GLY A 77 1.32 -2.88 -21.19
N GLY A 78 1.14 -3.21 -19.93
CA GLY A 78 0.17 -4.20 -19.48
C GLY A 78 -1.26 -3.65 -19.45
N ASN A 79 -2.23 -4.55 -19.35
CA ASN A 79 -3.66 -4.19 -19.40
C ASN A 79 -4.10 -3.23 -18.28
N TYR A 80 -3.34 -3.15 -17.18
CA TYR A 80 -3.66 -2.40 -15.96
C TYR A 80 -2.55 -1.40 -15.60
N ASP A 81 -1.68 -1.04 -16.53
CA ASP A 81 -0.52 -0.19 -16.26
C ASP A 81 -0.91 1.17 -15.67
N LYS A 82 -1.99 1.77 -16.16
CA LYS A 82 -2.47 3.08 -15.71
C LYS A 82 -2.96 3.10 -14.27
N ILE A 83 -3.42 1.97 -13.74
CA ILE A 83 -4.00 1.91 -12.39
C ILE A 83 -2.97 2.22 -11.30
N LEU A 84 -1.72 1.78 -11.49
CA LEU A 84 -0.66 1.92 -10.48
C LEU A 84 0.48 2.85 -10.91
N ASN A 85 0.47 3.35 -12.15
CA ASN A 85 1.58 4.15 -12.69
C ASN A 85 1.20 5.58 -13.07
N GLU A 86 -0.08 5.95 -13.04
CA GLU A 86 -0.49 7.32 -13.25
C GLU A 86 -0.18 8.20 -12.04
N ASN A 87 0.05 9.48 -12.30
CA ASN A 87 0.25 10.45 -11.24
C ASN A 87 -1.01 10.61 -10.42
N VAL A 88 -0.86 10.65 -9.11
CA VAL A 88 -1.96 10.93 -8.20
C VAL A 88 -2.47 12.34 -8.48
N ASP A 89 -3.76 12.47 -8.77
CA ASP A 89 -4.40 13.77 -8.84
C ASP A 89 -4.44 14.41 -7.45
N THR A 90 -3.58 15.40 -7.26
CA THR A 90 -3.46 16.09 -5.97
C THR A 90 -4.72 16.89 -5.62
N THR A 91 -5.57 17.21 -6.62
CA THR A 91 -6.85 17.90 -6.38
C THR A 91 -7.79 17.04 -5.56
N LEU A 92 -7.68 15.71 -5.67
CA LEU A 92 -8.45 14.74 -4.90
C LEU A 92 -8.42 15.03 -3.39
N PHE A 93 -7.29 15.49 -2.85
CA PHE A 93 -7.16 15.82 -1.43
C PHE A 93 -7.81 17.15 -1.04
N SER A 94 -8.04 18.04 -2.00
CA SER A 94 -8.70 19.34 -1.77
C SER A 94 -10.23 19.26 -1.85
N GLU A 95 -10.76 18.33 -2.66
CA GLU A 95 -12.19 18.17 -2.89
C GLU A 95 -12.95 17.77 -1.63
N THR A 96 -14.15 18.32 -1.48
CA THR A 96 -15.02 18.04 -0.33
C THR A 96 -16.01 16.92 -0.56
N PHE A 97 -16.38 16.67 -1.79
CA PHE A 97 -17.27 15.61 -2.21
C PHE A 97 -16.63 14.81 -3.35
N ILE A 98 -16.49 13.52 -3.17
CA ILE A 98 -15.85 12.61 -4.12
C ILE A 98 -16.72 11.37 -4.25
N VAL A 99 -16.96 10.95 -5.47
CA VAL A 99 -17.63 9.69 -5.79
C VAL A 99 -16.67 8.85 -6.61
N PHE A 100 -16.45 7.62 -6.20
CA PHE A 100 -15.70 6.62 -6.95
C PHE A 100 -16.69 5.63 -7.55
N GLU A 101 -16.83 5.66 -8.86
CA GLU A 101 -17.63 4.69 -9.59
C GLU A 101 -16.78 3.46 -9.90
N VAL A 102 -17.17 2.32 -9.36
CA VAL A 102 -16.41 1.06 -9.48
C VAL A 102 -17.17 -0.04 -10.21
N ASP A 103 -18.35 0.26 -10.73
CA ASP A 103 -19.26 -0.71 -11.35
C ASP A 103 -18.59 -1.47 -12.50
N ALA A 104 -17.81 -0.77 -13.33
CA ALA A 104 -17.13 -1.37 -14.48
C ALA A 104 -16.09 -2.43 -14.11
N ILE A 105 -15.59 -2.41 -12.86
CA ILE A 105 -14.53 -3.33 -12.41
C ILE A 105 -15.00 -4.31 -11.34
N LYS A 106 -16.24 -4.22 -10.88
CA LYS A 106 -16.75 -5.03 -9.75
C LYS A 106 -16.66 -6.54 -9.96
N GLU A 107 -16.79 -6.98 -11.20
CA GLU A 107 -16.67 -8.42 -11.56
C GLU A 107 -15.21 -8.86 -11.78
N ASN A 108 -14.28 -7.92 -11.82
CA ASN A 108 -12.86 -8.24 -11.99
C ASN A 108 -12.22 -8.57 -10.64
N LYS A 109 -12.08 -9.87 -10.36
CA LYS A 109 -11.53 -10.39 -9.10
C LYS A 109 -10.11 -9.92 -8.77
N LYS A 110 -9.35 -9.42 -9.75
CA LYS A 110 -7.99 -8.89 -9.55
C LYS A 110 -8.00 -7.39 -9.30
N LEU A 111 -8.79 -6.63 -10.06
CA LEU A 111 -8.81 -5.17 -9.99
C LEU A 111 -9.64 -4.64 -8.83
N PHE A 112 -10.81 -5.20 -8.62
CA PHE A 112 -11.74 -4.69 -7.63
C PHE A 112 -11.13 -4.55 -6.22
N PRO A 113 -10.42 -5.57 -5.68
CA PRO A 113 -9.77 -5.43 -4.38
C PRO A 113 -8.69 -4.35 -4.36
N ILE A 114 -7.87 -4.25 -5.43
CA ILE A 114 -6.76 -3.29 -5.51
C ILE A 114 -7.32 -1.85 -5.54
N VAL A 115 -8.27 -1.58 -6.41
CA VAL A 115 -8.87 -0.24 -6.54
C VAL A 115 -9.58 0.15 -5.25
N THR A 116 -10.29 -0.78 -4.62
CA THR A 116 -10.96 -0.52 -3.34
C THR A 116 -9.96 -0.19 -2.23
N LEU A 117 -8.82 -0.89 -2.16
CA LEU A 117 -7.75 -0.57 -1.21
C LEU A 117 -7.18 0.84 -1.46
N ILE A 118 -6.98 1.23 -2.72
CA ILE A 118 -6.50 2.59 -3.08
C ILE A 118 -7.51 3.64 -2.61
N ILE A 119 -8.79 3.45 -2.87
CA ILE A 119 -9.86 4.37 -2.43
C ILE A 119 -9.86 4.49 -0.90
N MET A 120 -9.73 3.39 -0.20
CA MET A 120 -9.69 3.38 1.27
C MET A 120 -8.45 4.06 1.82
N ASP A 121 -7.29 3.89 1.18
CA ASP A 121 -6.06 4.59 1.58
C ASP A 121 -6.18 6.11 1.36
N VAL A 122 -6.75 6.53 0.24
CA VAL A 122 -7.07 7.95 -0.01
C VAL A 122 -7.95 8.51 1.11
N PHE A 123 -8.99 7.77 1.52
CA PHE A 123 -9.85 8.20 2.62
C PHE A 123 -9.08 8.30 3.95
N LEU A 124 -8.24 7.30 4.28
CA LEU A 124 -7.40 7.33 5.48
C LEU A 124 -6.45 8.53 5.49
N GLN A 125 -5.83 8.83 4.37
CA GLN A 125 -4.96 9.99 4.24
C GLN A 125 -5.76 11.29 4.44
N LYS A 126 -6.94 11.41 3.82
CA LYS A 126 -7.84 12.56 4.03
C LYS A 126 -8.29 12.67 5.49
N MET A 127 -8.55 11.56 6.18
CA MET A 127 -8.88 11.58 7.60
C MET A 127 -7.78 12.21 8.45
N ARG A 128 -6.52 11.88 8.15
CA ARG A 128 -5.35 12.36 8.91
C ARG A 128 -5.01 13.82 8.64
N LEU A 129 -5.18 14.27 7.38
CA LEU A 129 -4.71 15.58 6.94
C LEU A 129 -5.58 16.76 7.37
N LYS A 130 -6.87 16.59 7.63
CA LYS A 130 -7.79 17.71 7.90
C LYS A 130 -8.63 17.46 9.16
N LYS A 131 -8.71 18.44 10.05
CA LYS A 131 -9.57 18.43 11.26
C LYS A 131 -11.06 18.73 10.94
N LYS A 132 -11.56 18.36 9.77
CA LYS A 132 -12.97 18.52 9.39
C LYS A 132 -13.71 17.20 9.58
N ARG A 133 -15.03 17.25 9.77
CA ARG A 133 -15.87 16.05 9.75
C ARG A 133 -15.85 15.42 8.38
N LYS A 134 -15.78 14.10 8.31
CA LYS A 134 -15.71 13.32 7.07
C LYS A 134 -16.63 12.13 7.17
N VAL A 135 -17.20 11.76 6.04
CA VAL A 135 -18.05 10.58 5.92
C VAL A 135 -17.57 9.77 4.74
N LEU A 136 -17.39 8.48 4.92
CA LEU A 136 -17.23 7.50 3.86
C LEU A 136 -18.51 6.67 3.82
N VAL A 137 -19.13 6.58 2.65
CA VAL A 137 -20.24 5.67 2.40
C VAL A 137 -19.79 4.64 1.39
N ILE A 138 -19.94 3.37 1.71
CA ILE A 138 -19.60 2.24 0.84
C ILE A 138 -20.92 1.57 0.46
N GLU A 139 -21.31 1.75 -0.80
CA GLU A 139 -22.48 1.07 -1.35
C GLU A 139 -22.11 -0.34 -1.81
N GLU A 140 -23.08 -1.24 -1.84
CA GLU A 140 -22.88 -2.67 -2.15
C GLU A 140 -21.72 -3.30 -1.35
N ALA A 141 -21.61 -2.94 -0.07
CA ALA A 141 -20.49 -3.30 0.78
C ALA A 141 -20.25 -4.82 0.89
N TRP A 142 -21.27 -5.64 0.64
CA TRP A 142 -21.18 -7.09 0.67
C TRP A 142 -20.10 -7.63 -0.29
N LYS A 143 -19.91 -7.01 -1.46
CA LYS A 143 -18.86 -7.40 -2.41
C LYS A 143 -17.46 -7.14 -1.86
N ALA A 144 -17.28 -6.01 -1.17
CA ALA A 144 -16.03 -5.69 -0.50
C ALA A 144 -15.77 -6.62 0.69
N ILE A 145 -16.82 -6.91 1.46
CA ILE A 145 -16.76 -7.76 2.66
C ILE A 145 -16.46 -9.23 2.32
N ALA A 146 -16.82 -9.70 1.14
CA ALA A 146 -16.50 -11.06 0.68
C ALA A 146 -14.99 -11.33 0.61
N SER A 147 -14.15 -10.30 0.55
CA SER A 147 -12.69 -10.42 0.69
C SER A 147 -12.29 -10.28 2.16
N PRO A 148 -11.62 -11.28 2.78
CA PRO A 148 -11.16 -11.21 4.18
C PRO A 148 -10.31 -9.97 4.45
N LEU A 149 -9.39 -9.64 3.54
CA LEU A 149 -8.54 -8.45 3.65
C LEU A 149 -9.36 -7.16 3.70
N MET A 150 -10.39 -7.05 2.88
CA MET A 150 -11.26 -5.89 2.83
C MET A 150 -12.15 -5.80 4.08
N ALA A 151 -12.65 -6.93 4.55
CA ALA A 151 -13.43 -7.00 5.79
C ALA A 151 -12.61 -6.48 6.98
N GLU A 152 -11.36 -6.92 7.14
CA GLU A 152 -10.46 -6.42 8.18
C GLU A 152 -10.18 -4.92 8.03
N TYR A 153 -10.00 -4.44 6.81
CA TYR A 153 -9.76 -3.03 6.56
C TYR A 153 -10.98 -2.16 6.92
N ILE A 154 -12.19 -2.62 6.58
CA ILE A 154 -13.43 -1.95 6.97
C ILE A 154 -13.57 -1.93 8.50
N LYS A 155 -13.30 -3.04 9.19
CA LYS A 155 -13.27 -3.09 10.67
C LYS A 155 -12.26 -2.10 11.25
N PHE A 156 -11.06 -2.05 10.70
CA PHE A 156 -10.04 -1.09 11.10
C PHE A 156 -10.53 0.35 10.95
N MET A 157 -11.18 0.67 9.83
CA MET A 157 -11.74 2.01 9.60
C MET A 157 -12.82 2.36 10.63
N TYR A 158 -13.74 1.45 10.93
CA TYR A 158 -14.76 1.68 11.98
C TYR A 158 -14.12 1.97 13.35
N LYS A 159 -13.12 1.19 13.75
CA LYS A 159 -12.40 1.39 15.01
C LYS A 159 -11.62 2.71 15.05
N THR A 160 -11.16 3.18 13.90
CA THR A 160 -10.19 4.30 13.79
C THR A 160 -10.86 5.62 13.44
N ALA A 161 -11.91 5.62 12.64
CA ALA A 161 -12.57 6.81 12.09
C ALA A 161 -12.95 7.84 13.16
N ARG A 162 -13.48 7.38 14.29
CA ARG A 162 -13.90 8.25 15.41
C ARG A 162 -12.77 9.15 15.94
N LYS A 163 -11.51 8.64 15.93
CA LYS A 163 -10.33 9.40 16.38
C LYS A 163 -10.02 10.59 15.49
N PHE A 164 -10.49 10.57 14.24
CA PHE A 164 -10.21 11.57 13.23
C PHE A 164 -11.46 12.38 12.80
N TRP A 165 -12.50 12.40 13.62
CA TRP A 165 -13.76 13.09 13.30
C TRP A 165 -14.38 12.58 12.00
N ALA A 166 -14.27 11.30 11.75
CA ALA A 166 -14.81 10.64 10.59
C ALA A 166 -15.85 9.59 10.99
N SER A 167 -16.77 9.31 10.09
CA SER A 167 -17.72 8.20 10.16
C SER A 167 -17.64 7.35 8.91
N VAL A 168 -17.91 6.07 9.06
CA VAL A 168 -17.98 5.11 7.96
C VAL A 168 -19.38 4.52 7.97
N GLY A 169 -20.06 4.57 6.84
CA GLY A 169 -21.36 3.94 6.62
C GLY A 169 -21.21 2.87 5.54
N VAL A 170 -21.88 1.77 5.72
CA VAL A 170 -22.05 0.73 4.70
C VAL A 170 -23.51 0.64 4.31
N VAL A 171 -23.76 0.49 3.02
CA VAL A 171 -25.10 0.25 2.47
C VAL A 171 -25.09 -1.13 1.85
N THR A 172 -26.05 -1.96 2.24
CA THR A 172 -26.23 -3.31 1.73
C THR A 172 -27.71 -3.61 1.58
N GLN A 173 -28.04 -4.54 0.72
CA GLN A 173 -29.40 -4.99 0.51
C GLN A 173 -29.83 -6.03 1.55
N GLU A 174 -28.89 -6.76 2.13
CA GLU A 174 -29.16 -7.83 3.09
C GLU A 174 -28.48 -7.56 4.43
N ILE A 175 -29.25 -7.62 5.52
CA ILE A 175 -28.71 -7.44 6.88
C ILE A 175 -27.73 -8.54 7.25
N GLN A 176 -27.89 -9.75 6.68
CA GLN A 176 -27.02 -10.90 6.94
C GLN A 176 -25.57 -10.61 6.56
N ASP A 177 -25.31 -9.81 5.52
CA ASP A 177 -23.96 -9.42 5.12
C ASP A 177 -23.22 -8.65 6.22
N ILE A 178 -23.95 -7.79 6.94
CA ILE A 178 -23.38 -7.02 8.08
C ILE A 178 -23.20 -7.92 9.30
N ILE A 179 -24.13 -8.84 9.54
CA ILE A 179 -24.07 -9.77 10.68
C ILE A 179 -22.85 -10.69 10.53
N CYS A 180 -22.58 -11.25 9.35
CA CYS A 180 -21.37 -12.02 9.07
C CYS A 180 -20.08 -11.26 9.41
N LEU A 181 -20.06 -9.96 9.15
CA LEU A 181 -18.91 -9.08 9.45
C LEU A 181 -18.70 -8.93 10.96
N LEU A 182 -19.77 -8.88 11.74
CA LEU A 182 -19.73 -8.73 13.21
C LEU A 182 -19.33 -10.06 13.87
N TYR A 183 -19.92 -11.17 13.48
CA TYR A 183 -19.67 -12.48 14.08
C TYR A 183 -18.27 -13.04 13.80
N THR A 184 -17.66 -12.74 12.66
CA THR A 184 -16.25 -13.11 12.41
C THR A 184 -15.25 -12.32 13.26
N SER A 185 -15.70 -11.27 13.98
CA SER A 185 -14.82 -10.51 14.87
C SER A 185 -14.79 -11.04 16.31
N ASP A 186 -15.86 -11.65 16.77
CA ASP A 186 -15.93 -12.14 18.17
C ASP A 186 -15.35 -13.55 18.33
N ALA A 187 -15.24 -14.32 17.24
CA ALA A 187 -14.63 -15.66 17.26
C ALA A 187 -13.08 -15.65 17.24
N ALA A 188 -12.45 -14.50 17.13
CA ALA A 188 -10.99 -14.36 17.11
C ALA A 188 -10.39 -13.83 18.45
N ASP A 189 -11.24 -13.51 19.43
CA ASP A 189 -10.82 -12.98 20.74
C ASP A 189 -11.03 -14.01 21.89
N ASP A 190 -11.36 -15.29 21.57
CA ASP A 190 -11.31 -16.46 22.46
C ASP A 190 -10.09 -17.40 22.09
#